data_6de29b29eadac6d623cc1dc3b2fa0a99
#
_entry.id   6de29b29eadac6d623cc1dc3b2fa0a99
#
_cell.length_a   1.000
_cell.length_b   1.000
_cell.length_c   1.000
_cell.angle_alpha   90.00
_cell.angle_beta   90.00
_cell.angle_gamma   90.00
#
_symmetry.space_group_name_H-M   'P 1'
#
loop_
_entity.id
_entity.type
_entity.pdbx_description
1 polymer ?
#
loop_
_entity_poly.entity_id
_entity_poly.type
_entity_poly.pdbx_seq_one_letter_code
_entity_poly.pdbx_strand_id
1 'polypeptide(L)'
;SGEAGYEIYLRNATLYAEDMWNSVLKAGKKHKLMVIAPAHHRRIQAGILSWGQDMDHEHNPFQCNLGYQVSMSGKGEWNKQSDYIGKEALEKMKTQLKNGEKPYKLQLVGLELGGKPVEDYANDFWLITNEKGGKPVGFITSPWFHPEKKMNIAMGYVPFEGNLNKNGFPIGNFGKKYKVHLPKKYSNKPVQAQVVPLPFTESYNANTRETSK
;
A
#
# COMPACT_ATOMS: atom_id res chain seq x y z
N SER A 1 -7.06 -4.80 -6.94
CA SER A 1 -7.91 -5.02 -5.74
C SER A 1 -7.25 -5.93 -4.71
N GLY A 2 -6.26 -6.75 -5.09
CA GLY A 2 -5.67 -7.80 -4.25
C GLY A 2 -6.50 -9.09 -4.18
N GLU A 3 -7.61 -9.14 -4.89
CA GLU A 3 -8.49 -10.31 -5.00
C GLU A 3 -8.17 -11.11 -6.26
N ALA A 4 -8.61 -12.37 -6.30
CA ALA A 4 -8.54 -13.16 -7.52
C ALA A 4 -9.45 -12.54 -8.59
N GLY A 5 -8.96 -12.41 -9.80
CA GLY A 5 -9.71 -11.75 -10.87
C GLY A 5 -9.11 -11.98 -12.24
N TYR A 6 -9.85 -11.51 -13.25
CA TYR A 6 -9.47 -11.58 -14.65
C TYR A 6 -9.65 -10.21 -15.30
N GLU A 7 -8.77 -9.90 -16.23
CA GLU A 7 -8.92 -8.79 -17.16
C GLU A 7 -9.33 -9.33 -18.52
N ILE A 8 -10.35 -8.74 -19.12
CA ILE A 8 -10.87 -9.16 -20.43
C ILE A 8 -10.51 -8.10 -21.46
N TYR A 9 -9.65 -8.48 -22.42
CA TYR A 9 -9.24 -7.61 -23.52
C TYR A 9 -10.02 -7.95 -24.79
N LEU A 10 -10.95 -7.07 -25.17
CA LEU A 10 -11.79 -7.25 -26.35
C LEU A 10 -11.21 -6.52 -27.56
N ARG A 11 -10.89 -7.28 -28.62
CA ARG A 11 -10.53 -6.69 -29.92
C ARG A 11 -11.78 -6.18 -30.63
N ASN A 12 -11.65 -5.06 -31.36
CA ASN A 12 -12.75 -4.39 -32.03
C ASN A 12 -13.90 -4.00 -31.08
N ALA A 13 -13.54 -3.48 -29.91
CA ALA A 13 -14.49 -3.17 -28.84
C ALA A 13 -15.65 -2.27 -29.30
N THR A 14 -15.41 -1.36 -30.23
CA THR A 14 -16.45 -0.49 -30.81
C THR A 14 -17.64 -1.27 -31.40
N LEU A 15 -17.38 -2.48 -31.91
CA LEU A 15 -18.41 -3.31 -32.51
C LEU A 15 -19.03 -4.32 -31.54
N TYR A 16 -18.24 -4.83 -30.58
CA TYR A 16 -18.62 -6.01 -29.80
C TYR A 16 -18.66 -5.79 -28.29
N ALA A 17 -18.43 -4.56 -27.79
CA ALA A 17 -18.39 -4.32 -26.35
C ALA A 17 -19.72 -4.63 -25.66
N GLU A 18 -20.85 -4.26 -26.27
CA GLU A 18 -22.19 -4.51 -25.74
C GLU A 18 -22.50 -6.00 -25.70
N ASP A 19 -22.22 -6.73 -26.77
CA ASP A 19 -22.45 -8.18 -26.84
C ASP A 19 -21.61 -8.92 -25.80
N MET A 20 -20.34 -8.54 -25.65
CA MET A 20 -19.46 -9.11 -24.63
C MET A 20 -19.99 -8.83 -23.22
N TRP A 21 -20.36 -7.59 -22.92
CA TRP A 21 -20.93 -7.17 -21.65
C TRP A 21 -22.16 -8.00 -21.29
N ASN A 22 -23.11 -8.07 -22.22
CA ASN A 22 -24.37 -8.82 -22.04
C ASN A 22 -24.11 -10.32 -21.85
N SER A 23 -23.12 -10.88 -22.56
CA SER A 23 -22.73 -12.28 -22.44
C SER A 23 -22.14 -12.59 -21.08
N VAL A 24 -21.27 -11.71 -20.54
CA VAL A 24 -20.69 -11.85 -19.20
C VAL A 24 -21.78 -11.77 -18.13
N LEU A 25 -22.67 -10.78 -18.20
CA LEU A 25 -23.77 -10.64 -17.28
C LEU A 25 -24.71 -11.85 -17.29
N LYS A 26 -25.06 -12.34 -18.50
CA LYS A 26 -25.92 -13.54 -18.67
C LYS A 26 -25.27 -14.78 -18.06
N ALA A 27 -23.98 -15.02 -18.35
CA ALA A 27 -23.24 -16.15 -17.79
C ALA A 27 -23.09 -16.06 -16.27
N GLY A 28 -22.86 -14.85 -15.76
CA GLY A 28 -22.66 -14.59 -14.32
C GLY A 28 -23.94 -14.62 -13.48
N LYS A 29 -25.13 -14.53 -14.08
CA LYS A 29 -26.41 -14.45 -13.35
C LYS A 29 -26.60 -15.58 -12.35
N LYS A 30 -26.31 -16.83 -12.74
CA LYS A 30 -26.40 -18.02 -11.87
C LYS A 30 -25.42 -17.99 -10.70
N HIS A 31 -24.36 -17.18 -10.80
CA HIS A 31 -23.33 -16.99 -9.77
C HIS A 31 -23.51 -15.69 -8.98
N LYS A 32 -24.66 -15.02 -9.14
CA LYS A 32 -24.97 -13.73 -8.49
C LYS A 32 -23.94 -12.64 -8.82
N LEU A 33 -23.42 -12.64 -10.06
CA LEU A 33 -22.51 -11.60 -10.53
C LEU A 33 -23.19 -10.23 -10.40
N MET A 34 -22.47 -9.27 -9.84
CA MET A 34 -22.91 -7.88 -9.73
C MET A 34 -21.89 -6.96 -10.38
N VAL A 35 -22.36 -5.92 -11.03
CA VAL A 35 -21.54 -4.83 -11.52
C VAL A 35 -21.15 -3.95 -10.34
N ILE A 36 -19.86 -3.67 -10.19
CA ILE A 36 -19.34 -2.77 -9.17
C ILE A 36 -18.38 -1.74 -9.81
N ALA A 37 -18.18 -0.63 -9.13
CA ALA A 37 -17.10 0.31 -9.44
C ALA A 37 -15.81 -0.09 -8.71
N PRO A 38 -14.65 0.48 -9.07
CA PRO A 38 -13.42 0.33 -8.30
C PRO A 38 -13.64 0.67 -6.82
N ALA A 39 -13.28 -0.25 -5.94
CA ALA A 39 -13.48 -0.10 -4.51
C ALA A 39 -12.16 0.28 -3.82
N HIS A 40 -12.07 1.52 -3.36
CA HIS A 40 -10.86 2.08 -2.76
C HIS A 40 -10.40 1.29 -1.52
N HIS A 41 -11.34 0.89 -0.67
CA HIS A 41 -11.02 0.10 0.53
C HIS A 41 -10.32 -1.23 0.20
N ARG A 42 -10.68 -1.90 -0.90
CA ARG A 42 -10.10 -3.20 -1.27
C ARG A 42 -8.60 -3.10 -1.55
N ARG A 43 -8.17 -2.09 -2.32
CA ARG A 43 -6.76 -1.89 -2.57
C ARG A 43 -6.00 -1.53 -1.29
N ILE A 44 -6.59 -0.70 -0.42
CA ILE A 44 -5.96 -0.27 0.82
C ILE A 44 -5.78 -1.47 1.76
N GLN A 45 -6.82 -2.28 1.98
CA GLN A 45 -6.71 -3.48 2.83
C GLN A 45 -5.68 -4.48 2.30
N ALA A 46 -5.52 -4.58 0.97
CA ALA A 46 -4.52 -5.43 0.33
C ALA A 46 -3.13 -4.79 0.26
N GLY A 47 -2.95 -3.55 0.73
CA GLY A 47 -1.69 -2.83 0.68
C GLY A 47 -1.24 -2.47 -0.74
N ILE A 48 -2.18 -2.31 -1.69
CA ILE A 48 -1.89 -1.94 -3.08
C ILE A 48 -1.84 -0.42 -3.19
N LEU A 49 -0.69 0.08 -3.63
CA LEU A 49 -0.44 1.50 -3.78
C LEU A 49 -1.15 2.07 -5.01
N SER A 50 -1.51 3.34 -4.92
CA SER A 50 -2.04 4.13 -6.03
C SER A 50 -1.01 5.17 -6.43
N TRP A 51 -0.71 5.23 -7.74
CA TRP A 51 0.16 6.27 -8.28
C TRP A 51 -0.48 7.66 -8.12
N GLY A 52 0.35 8.63 -7.77
CA GLY A 52 -0.08 10.00 -7.49
C GLY A 52 -0.69 10.20 -6.10
N GLN A 53 -1.04 9.13 -5.39
CA GLN A 53 -1.57 9.21 -4.03
C GLN A 53 -0.62 8.62 -2.99
N ASP A 54 -0.18 7.39 -3.18
CA ASP A 54 0.72 6.71 -2.23
C ASP A 54 2.18 6.77 -2.66
N MET A 55 2.45 7.00 -3.91
CA MET A 55 3.79 7.13 -4.48
C MET A 55 3.76 7.98 -5.75
N ASP A 56 4.90 8.55 -6.08
CA ASP A 56 5.15 9.32 -7.30
C ASP A 56 6.62 9.20 -7.72
N HIS A 57 7.10 10.07 -8.60
CA HIS A 57 8.49 10.08 -9.08
C HIS A 57 9.54 10.39 -8.00
N GLU A 58 9.14 10.94 -6.85
CA GLU A 58 10.02 11.28 -5.74
C GLU A 58 10.23 10.11 -4.76
N HIS A 59 9.48 9.03 -4.95
CA HIS A 59 9.52 7.87 -4.08
C HIS A 59 10.29 6.71 -4.72
N ASN A 60 11.21 6.11 -3.96
CA ASN A 60 11.94 4.92 -4.40
C ASN A 60 11.25 3.63 -3.95
N PRO A 61 11.52 2.48 -4.61
CA PRO A 61 10.87 1.21 -4.30
C PRO A 61 11.04 0.73 -2.85
N PHE A 62 12.18 0.99 -2.22
CA PHE A 62 12.40 0.58 -0.82
C PHE A 62 11.53 1.38 0.13
N GLN A 63 11.42 2.68 -0.10
CA GLN A 63 10.56 3.58 0.67
C GLN A 63 9.08 3.20 0.58
N CYS A 64 8.66 2.65 -0.56
CA CYS A 64 7.28 2.23 -0.82
C CYS A 64 6.96 0.77 -0.45
N ASN A 65 7.86 0.05 0.24
CA ASN A 65 7.71 -1.38 0.50
C ASN A 65 7.68 -2.27 -0.76
N LEU A 66 8.17 -1.77 -1.90
CA LEU A 66 8.22 -2.51 -3.17
C LEU A 66 9.62 -3.10 -3.45
N GLY A 67 10.50 -3.11 -2.46
CA GLY A 67 11.86 -3.62 -2.60
C GLY A 67 11.92 -5.08 -3.08
N TYR A 68 10.91 -5.89 -2.77
CA TYR A 68 10.79 -7.27 -3.23
C TYR A 68 10.60 -7.40 -4.75
N GLN A 69 10.15 -6.35 -5.42
CA GLN A 69 10.00 -6.30 -6.88
C GLN A 69 11.28 -5.90 -7.60
N VAL A 70 12.28 -5.42 -6.86
CA VAL A 70 13.55 -4.98 -7.44
C VAL A 70 14.47 -6.18 -7.63
N SER A 71 14.75 -6.53 -8.88
CA SER A 71 15.80 -7.50 -9.22
C SER A 71 17.17 -6.90 -8.97
N MET A 72 17.86 -7.43 -7.97
CA MET A 72 19.23 -7.01 -7.65
C MET A 72 20.19 -8.17 -7.88
N SER A 73 21.48 -7.85 -8.15
CA SER A 73 22.54 -8.85 -8.23
C SER A 73 22.59 -9.67 -6.94
N GLY A 74 22.33 -10.95 -7.02
CA GLY A 74 22.28 -11.87 -5.88
C GLY A 74 21.82 -13.26 -6.30
N LYS A 75 21.81 -14.23 -5.40
CA LYS A 75 21.36 -15.60 -5.65
C LYS A 75 19.84 -15.69 -5.62
N GLY A 76 19.20 -16.26 -6.64
CA GLY A 76 17.75 -16.50 -6.69
C GLY A 76 17.18 -16.44 -8.11
N GLU A 77 15.96 -16.95 -8.29
CA GLU A 77 15.27 -17.05 -9.60
C GLU A 77 15.05 -15.67 -10.27
N TRP A 78 15.01 -14.61 -9.50
CA TRP A 78 14.81 -13.22 -9.96
C TRP A 78 16.11 -12.44 -10.15
N ASN A 79 17.25 -13.14 -10.14
CA ASN A 79 18.56 -12.53 -10.35
C ASN A 79 18.76 -12.19 -11.82
N LYS A 80 18.36 -11.00 -12.25
CA LYS A 80 18.71 -10.47 -13.55
C LYS A 80 20.09 -9.81 -13.47
N GLN A 81 21.06 -10.40 -14.18
CA GLN A 81 22.37 -9.78 -14.38
C GLN A 81 22.32 -8.60 -15.37
N SER A 82 21.18 -8.42 -16.05
CA SER A 82 20.99 -7.35 -17.01
C SER A 82 21.00 -5.98 -16.35
N ASP A 83 21.53 -5.00 -17.05
CA ASP A 83 21.46 -3.61 -16.66
C ASP A 83 20.05 -3.04 -16.89
N TYR A 84 19.65 -2.14 -16.01
CA TYR A 84 18.41 -1.38 -16.10
C TYR A 84 18.59 0.01 -15.49
N ILE A 85 17.77 0.96 -15.89
CA ILE A 85 17.83 2.33 -15.40
C ILE A 85 17.60 2.34 -13.88
N GLY A 86 18.49 2.98 -13.12
CA GLY A 86 18.41 3.10 -11.66
C GLY A 86 19.04 1.95 -10.87
N LYS A 87 19.60 0.90 -11.51
CA LYS A 87 20.24 -0.24 -10.85
C LYS A 87 21.33 0.20 -9.86
N GLU A 88 22.27 1.02 -10.31
CA GLU A 88 23.40 1.51 -9.48
C GLU A 88 22.88 2.27 -8.25
N ALA A 89 21.89 3.15 -8.43
CA ALA A 89 21.28 3.90 -7.33
C ALA A 89 20.61 2.99 -6.30
N LEU A 90 19.89 1.95 -6.75
CA LEU A 90 19.25 1.00 -5.86
C LEU A 90 20.24 0.09 -5.13
N GLU A 91 21.32 -0.35 -5.80
CA GLU A 91 22.40 -1.13 -5.19
C GLU A 91 23.16 -0.32 -4.13
N LYS A 92 23.45 0.95 -4.41
CA LYS A 92 24.01 1.88 -3.43
C LYS A 92 23.10 2.03 -2.21
N MET A 93 21.81 2.26 -2.44
CA MET A 93 20.83 2.41 -1.37
C MET A 93 20.72 1.13 -0.51
N LYS A 94 20.72 -0.04 -1.13
CA LYS A 94 20.71 -1.34 -0.43
C LYS A 94 21.97 -1.51 0.44
N THR A 95 23.12 -1.09 -0.07
CA THR A 95 24.38 -1.12 0.70
C THR A 95 24.31 -0.19 1.91
N GLN A 96 23.81 1.02 1.73
CA GLN A 96 23.59 1.97 2.82
C GLN A 96 22.66 1.39 3.90
N LEU A 97 21.54 0.81 3.50
CA LEU A 97 20.61 0.16 4.42
C LEU A 97 21.27 -0.97 5.23
N LYS A 98 22.07 -1.82 4.58
CA LYS A 98 22.84 -2.89 5.26
C LYS A 98 23.86 -2.35 6.27
N ASN A 99 24.43 -1.19 6.01
CA ASN A 99 25.37 -0.51 6.89
C ASN A 99 24.68 0.26 8.03
N GLY A 100 23.33 0.19 8.14
CA GLY A 100 22.56 0.91 9.14
C GLY A 100 22.33 2.39 8.82
N GLU A 101 22.65 2.82 7.61
CA GLU A 101 22.38 4.17 7.14
C GLU A 101 20.90 4.32 6.77
N LYS A 102 20.41 5.56 6.76
CA LYS A 102 19.02 5.90 6.40
C LYS A 102 19.00 6.72 5.11
N PRO A 103 18.98 6.09 3.93
CA PRO A 103 19.09 6.79 2.65
C PRO A 103 17.89 7.68 2.33
N TYR A 104 16.80 7.56 3.09
CA TYR A 104 15.61 8.41 3.00
C TYR A 104 15.00 8.62 4.40
N LYS A 105 14.11 9.61 4.50
CA LYS A 105 13.57 10.08 5.80
C LYS A 105 12.30 9.36 6.22
N LEU A 106 11.43 9.03 5.29
CA LEU A 106 10.09 8.52 5.53
C LEU A 106 9.90 7.15 4.88
N GLN A 107 9.19 6.26 5.57
CA GLN A 107 8.84 4.91 5.12
C GLN A 107 7.33 4.78 5.03
N LEU A 108 6.83 4.24 3.93
CA LEU A 108 5.42 3.83 3.82
C LEU A 108 5.13 2.69 4.80
N VAL A 109 4.01 2.82 5.51
CA VAL A 109 3.54 1.82 6.48
C VAL A 109 2.03 1.66 6.44
N GLY A 110 1.54 0.55 6.98
CA GLY A 110 0.15 0.41 7.38
C GLY A 110 -0.08 1.05 8.75
N LEU A 111 -1.26 1.64 8.93
CA LEU A 111 -1.68 2.27 10.18
C LEU A 111 -3.11 1.84 10.51
N GLU A 112 -3.34 1.42 11.73
CA GLU A 112 -4.68 1.28 12.34
C GLU A 112 -4.96 2.51 13.17
N LEU A 113 -6.11 3.15 12.97
CA LEU A 113 -6.43 4.43 13.60
C LEU A 113 -7.88 4.51 14.08
N GLY A 114 -8.08 5.29 15.13
CA GLY A 114 -9.40 5.60 15.68
C GLY A 114 -10.16 6.63 14.84
N GLY A 115 -11.24 7.15 15.41
CA GLY A 115 -12.12 8.13 14.78
C GLY A 115 -13.41 7.50 14.26
N LYS A 116 -14.29 8.32 13.70
CA LYS A 116 -15.49 7.84 13.00
C LYS A 116 -15.08 7.13 11.70
N PRO A 117 -15.91 6.21 11.17
CA PRO A 117 -15.65 5.55 9.90
C PRO A 117 -15.30 6.53 8.79
N VAL A 118 -14.20 6.25 8.08
CA VAL A 118 -13.76 7.00 6.91
C VAL A 118 -14.28 6.29 5.67
N GLU A 119 -15.21 6.91 4.96
CA GLU A 119 -15.90 6.32 3.79
C GLU A 119 -15.78 7.19 2.53
N ASP A 120 -15.02 8.31 2.63
CA ASP A 120 -14.76 9.20 1.50
C ASP A 120 -13.28 9.20 1.14
N TYR A 121 -13.00 9.56 -0.10
CA TYR A 121 -11.64 9.82 -0.55
C TYR A 121 -11.01 10.99 0.24
N ALA A 122 -9.77 10.82 0.64
CA ALA A 122 -8.97 11.92 1.17
C ALA A 122 -8.51 12.80 0.00
N ASN A 123 -8.97 14.05 -0.02
CA ASN A 123 -8.52 15.03 -1.02
C ASN A 123 -7.15 15.61 -0.66
N ASP A 124 -6.78 15.57 0.63
CA ASP A 124 -5.52 16.07 1.16
C ASP A 124 -4.84 15.00 2.03
N PHE A 125 -3.54 15.11 2.19
CA PHE A 125 -2.79 14.27 3.11
C PHE A 125 -3.05 14.70 4.55
N TRP A 126 -3.34 13.75 5.42
CA TRP A 126 -3.61 14.05 6.83
C TRP A 126 -2.33 13.94 7.65
N LEU A 127 -2.07 14.95 8.44
CA LEU A 127 -0.82 15.07 9.17
C LEU A 127 -0.70 14.04 10.30
N ILE A 128 0.49 13.49 10.45
CA ILE A 128 0.90 12.62 11.55
C ILE A 128 1.84 13.39 12.46
N THR A 129 1.60 13.33 13.77
CA THR A 129 2.51 13.85 14.80
C THR A 129 2.94 12.73 15.72
N ASN A 130 4.00 12.96 16.50
CA ASN A 130 4.37 12.06 17.58
C ASN A 130 3.24 11.92 18.60
N GLU A 131 3.29 10.89 19.43
CA GLU A 131 2.28 10.59 20.45
C GLU A 131 2.07 11.76 21.43
N LYS A 132 3.14 12.48 21.75
CA LYS A 132 3.09 13.70 22.58
C LYS A 132 2.61 14.96 21.83
N GLY A 133 2.33 14.85 20.54
CA GLY A 133 2.03 16.00 19.67
C GLY A 133 3.29 16.65 19.10
N GLY A 134 3.20 17.91 18.73
CA GLY A 134 4.31 18.70 18.20
C GLY A 134 4.24 18.88 16.67
N LYS A 135 5.39 19.10 16.04
CA LYS A 135 5.46 19.30 14.59
C LYS A 135 5.09 18.00 13.83
N PRO A 136 4.48 18.09 12.64
CA PRO A 136 4.23 16.96 11.79
C PRO A 136 5.53 16.19 11.49
N VAL A 137 5.44 14.87 11.56
CA VAL A 137 6.56 13.95 11.27
C VAL A 137 6.27 13.04 10.09
N GLY A 138 5.03 13.03 9.60
CA GLY A 138 4.59 12.20 8.50
C GLY A 138 3.17 12.57 8.05
N PHE A 139 2.60 11.75 7.19
CA PHE A 139 1.26 11.99 6.64
C PHE A 139 0.57 10.71 6.20
N ILE A 140 -0.76 10.73 6.22
CA ILE A 140 -1.64 9.68 5.68
C ILE A 140 -1.88 9.97 4.21
N THR A 141 -1.81 8.93 3.37
CA THR A 141 -2.10 9.01 1.94
C THR A 141 -3.44 8.40 1.58
N SER A 142 -3.76 7.23 2.12
CA SER A 142 -4.91 6.43 1.73
C SER A 142 -5.63 5.85 2.94
N PRO A 143 -6.56 6.60 3.56
CA PRO A 143 -7.36 6.10 4.67
C PRO A 143 -8.65 5.47 4.18
N TRP A 144 -9.17 4.47 4.92
CA TRP A 144 -10.51 3.91 4.74
C TRP A 144 -10.99 3.14 5.97
N PHE A 145 -12.30 3.01 6.12
CA PHE A 145 -12.89 2.15 7.15
C PHE A 145 -12.85 0.68 6.72
N HIS A 146 -12.31 -0.19 7.58
CA HIS A 146 -12.26 -1.63 7.35
C HIS A 146 -13.47 -2.29 8.04
N PRO A 147 -14.43 -2.84 7.28
CA PRO A 147 -15.69 -3.30 7.84
C PRO A 147 -15.55 -4.52 8.78
N GLU A 148 -14.64 -5.44 8.47
CA GLU A 148 -14.40 -6.63 9.30
C GLU A 148 -13.65 -6.29 10.59
N LYS A 149 -12.60 -5.47 10.51
CA LYS A 149 -11.86 -4.99 11.68
C LYS A 149 -12.64 -3.94 12.49
N LYS A 150 -13.71 -3.37 11.93
CA LYS A 150 -14.53 -2.30 12.51
C LYS A 150 -13.70 -1.08 12.97
N MET A 151 -12.68 -0.75 12.22
CA MET A 151 -11.78 0.37 12.50
C MET A 151 -11.25 0.98 11.21
N ASN A 152 -10.72 2.19 11.30
CA ASN A 152 -10.06 2.81 10.16
C ASN A 152 -8.67 2.21 9.97
N ILE A 153 -8.33 1.94 8.72
CA ILE A 153 -6.98 1.57 8.27
C ILE A 153 -6.46 2.65 7.34
N ALA A 154 -5.16 2.80 7.24
CA ALA A 154 -4.58 3.73 6.29
C ALA A 154 -3.18 3.31 5.84
N MET A 155 -2.81 3.67 4.63
CA MET A 155 -1.42 3.78 4.23
C MET A 155 -0.93 5.20 4.49
N GLY A 156 0.33 5.35 4.84
CA GLY A 156 0.93 6.65 5.11
C GLY A 156 2.43 6.55 5.35
N TYR A 157 3.06 7.69 5.39
CA TYR A 157 4.49 7.82 5.60
C TYR A 157 4.80 8.27 7.02
N VAL A 158 5.70 7.54 7.67
CA VAL A 158 6.24 7.86 9.00
C VAL A 158 7.77 7.86 8.96
N PRO A 159 8.46 8.44 9.97
CA PRO A 159 9.92 8.43 10.01
C PRO A 159 10.49 7.02 9.87
N PHE A 160 11.44 6.85 8.94
CA PHE A 160 12.19 5.62 8.78
C PHE A 160 13.20 5.46 9.92
N GLU A 161 13.11 4.38 10.66
CA GLU A 161 13.95 4.14 11.84
C GLU A 161 15.12 3.18 11.59
N GLY A 162 15.25 2.69 10.36
CA GLY A 162 16.34 1.77 9.98
C GLY A 162 15.99 0.30 10.16
N ASN A 163 14.72 -0.03 10.46
CA ASN A 163 14.29 -1.42 10.62
C ASN A 163 14.28 -2.15 9.28
N LEU A 164 14.84 -3.35 9.26
CA LEU A 164 14.85 -4.23 8.09
C LEU A 164 14.19 -5.58 8.45
N ASN A 165 13.53 -6.17 7.47
CA ASN A 165 13.05 -7.54 7.59
C ASN A 165 14.20 -8.56 7.39
N LYS A 166 13.91 -9.85 7.53
CA LYS A 166 14.90 -10.94 7.37
C LYS A 166 15.60 -10.96 6.00
N ASN A 167 14.95 -10.38 4.99
CA ASN A 167 15.50 -10.29 3.62
C ASN A 167 16.28 -8.98 3.39
N GLY A 168 16.44 -8.14 4.41
CA GLY A 168 17.15 -6.87 4.33
C GLY A 168 16.35 -5.75 3.66
N PHE A 169 15.03 -5.87 3.53
CA PHE A 169 14.16 -4.80 3.04
C PHE A 169 13.64 -3.93 4.18
N PRO A 170 13.53 -2.62 3.97
CA PRO A 170 12.99 -1.70 4.94
C PRO A 170 11.56 -2.03 5.36
N ILE A 171 11.29 -1.89 6.64
CA ILE A 171 9.96 -2.06 7.22
C ILE A 171 9.67 -0.96 8.23
N GLY A 172 8.39 -0.73 8.52
CA GLY A 172 7.97 0.15 9.59
C GLY A 172 8.35 -0.38 10.98
N ASN A 173 8.33 0.51 11.96
CA ASN A 173 8.47 0.13 13.37
C ASN A 173 7.08 -0.31 13.89
N PHE A 174 6.77 -1.60 13.73
CA PHE A 174 5.47 -2.15 14.09
C PHE A 174 5.17 -1.99 15.58
N GLY A 175 3.94 -1.62 15.89
CA GLY A 175 3.49 -1.29 17.24
C GLY A 175 3.76 0.15 17.68
N LYS A 176 4.59 0.91 16.95
CA LYS A 176 4.82 2.32 17.27
C LYS A 176 3.56 3.13 17.10
N LYS A 177 3.35 4.04 18.03
CA LYS A 177 2.15 4.89 18.10
C LYS A 177 2.43 6.31 17.67
N TYR A 178 1.42 6.89 17.03
CA TYR A 178 1.41 8.27 16.56
C TYR A 178 0.03 8.88 16.81
N LYS A 179 -0.10 10.17 16.56
CA LYS A 179 -1.39 10.88 16.46
C LYS A 179 -1.63 11.32 15.04
N VAL A 180 -2.84 11.10 14.54
CA VAL A 180 -3.29 11.52 13.21
C VAL A 180 -4.34 12.60 13.34
N HIS A 181 -4.16 13.68 12.59
CA HIS A 181 -5.07 14.83 12.56
C HIS A 181 -6.11 14.61 11.45
N LEU A 182 -7.22 13.98 11.80
CA LEU A 182 -8.33 13.72 10.88
C LEU A 182 -9.12 15.00 10.60
N PRO A 183 -9.79 15.11 9.42
CA PRO A 183 -10.81 16.14 9.20
C PRO A 183 -11.89 16.14 10.31
N LYS A 184 -12.41 17.31 10.65
CA LYS A 184 -13.37 17.48 11.76
C LYS A 184 -14.61 16.58 11.68
N LYS A 185 -15.05 16.22 10.46
CA LYS A 185 -16.17 15.30 10.25
C LYS A 185 -15.92 13.89 10.85
N TYR A 186 -14.66 13.46 10.96
CA TYR A 186 -14.26 12.16 11.52
C TYR A 186 -13.79 12.26 12.97
N SER A 187 -13.15 13.35 13.35
CA SER A 187 -12.74 13.61 14.74
C SER A 187 -12.43 15.07 14.99
N ASN A 188 -12.85 15.57 16.18
CA ASN A 188 -12.52 16.93 16.64
C ASN A 188 -11.14 17.01 17.32
N LYS A 189 -10.49 15.87 17.57
CA LYS A 189 -9.17 15.78 18.22
C LYS A 189 -8.31 14.80 17.45
N PRO A 190 -6.98 14.94 17.50
CA PRO A 190 -6.09 13.94 16.93
C PRO A 190 -6.39 12.55 17.50
N VAL A 191 -6.47 11.55 16.64
CA VAL A 191 -6.73 10.16 17.03
C VAL A 191 -5.43 9.39 17.16
N GLN A 192 -5.41 8.36 17.97
CA GLN A 192 -4.29 7.45 18.07
C GLN A 192 -4.22 6.59 16.81
N ALA A 193 -3.01 6.38 16.32
CA ALA A 193 -2.69 5.46 15.24
C ALA A 193 -1.54 4.55 15.65
N GLN A 194 -1.58 3.31 15.19
CA GLN A 194 -0.54 2.33 15.44
C GLN A 194 -0.01 1.78 14.12
N VAL A 195 1.32 1.71 14.00
CA VAL A 195 1.97 1.12 12.83
C VAL A 195 1.76 -0.39 12.82
N VAL A 196 1.28 -0.90 11.70
CA VAL A 196 1.01 -2.33 11.47
C VAL A 196 1.60 -2.79 10.15
N PRO A 197 1.83 -4.10 9.96
CA PRO A 197 2.22 -4.64 8.66
C PRO A 197 1.18 -4.41 7.57
N LEU A 198 1.62 -4.40 6.33
CA LEU A 198 0.81 -4.51 5.13
C LEU A 198 0.97 -5.93 4.55
N PRO A 199 -0.09 -6.54 4.01
CA PRO A 199 -1.49 -6.07 3.94
C PRO A 199 -2.21 -6.12 5.29
N PHE A 200 -3.36 -5.42 5.39
CA PHE A 200 -4.18 -5.41 6.62
C PHE A 200 -5.00 -6.68 6.81
N THR A 201 -5.29 -7.38 5.73
CA THR A 201 -6.00 -8.67 5.73
C THR A 201 -5.22 -9.68 4.92
N GLU A 202 -5.42 -10.95 5.24
CA GLU A 202 -4.97 -12.02 4.36
C GLU A 202 -5.71 -11.92 3.03
N SER A 203 -4.98 -11.66 1.96
CA SER A 203 -5.48 -11.65 0.60
C SER A 203 -4.83 -12.78 -0.18
N TYR A 204 -5.38 -13.12 -1.34
CA TYR A 204 -4.77 -14.10 -2.25
C TYR A 204 -3.28 -13.80 -2.52
N ASN A 205 -2.95 -12.53 -2.68
CA ASN A 205 -1.56 -12.10 -2.90
C ASN A 205 -0.68 -12.14 -1.64
N ALA A 206 -1.25 -12.09 -0.45
CA ALA A 206 -0.49 -12.24 0.80
C ALA A 206 0.04 -13.67 0.94
N ASN A 207 -0.78 -14.66 0.63
CA ASN A 207 -0.38 -16.06 0.69
C ASN A 207 0.74 -16.39 -0.32
N THR A 208 0.74 -15.77 -1.49
CA THR A 208 1.83 -15.92 -2.48
C THR A 208 3.12 -15.22 -2.06
N ARG A 209 3.06 -14.19 -1.22
CA ARG A 209 4.26 -13.50 -0.69
C ARG A 209 4.93 -14.27 0.46
N GLU A 210 4.18 -15.08 1.19
CA GLU A 210 4.73 -15.92 2.26
C GLU A 210 5.32 -17.23 1.74
N THR A 211 4.83 -17.78 0.65
CA THR A 211 5.34 -19.01 0.04
C THR A 211 6.64 -18.83 -0.73
N SER A 212 7.11 -17.61 -0.93
CA SER A 212 8.47 -17.31 -1.41
C SER A 212 9.50 -17.24 -0.27
N LYS A 213 9.35 -18.13 0.70
CA LYS A 213 10.30 -18.36 1.81
C LYS A 213 11.51 -19.13 1.36
#